data_80b7fa9d2ed47e492e75d396e7ad2dae
#
_entry.id   80b7fa9d2ed47e492e75d396e7ad2dae
#
_cell.length_a   1.000
_cell.length_b   1.000
_cell.length_c   1.000
_cell.angle_alpha   90.00
_cell.angle_beta   90.00
_cell.angle_gamma   90.00
#
_symmetry.space_group_name_H-M   'P 1'
#
loop_
_entity.id
_entity.type
_entity.pdbx_description
1 polymer ?
#
loop_
_entity_poly.entity_id
_entity_poly.type
_entity_poly.pdbx_seq_one_letter_code
_entity_poly.pdbx_strand_id
1 'polypeptide(L)'
;MSASQPALSLIKSLAYMDGRWCEARGGRRFEVLNPATGQLITQVPDMDEADTRLAIAAAHRAQPAWAALTAKERSNKLYAWFELIMANQDELARIMTCEQGKPLAEAKGEVAYGASFIQWFAEEGKRAYGRTIPGFSGDRRLATIKQPVGVVAAITPWNFPIAMITRKAGPALAAGCTIVIKPAAETPLCALALAALAEQAGIPAGVINIVTSHQAAAVGNELCSNKTVRKLSFTGSTRIGKLLMRQCADTMKRLSLELGGNAPFIVFDDADLDAAVAGALASKYRNAGQTCVCANRILVQASVHDAFAEKLAAAVRSFKVGDGMGEGTQIGPLINAAAADKVASLVNQAAAAGARVLVGGQAHPAGPLFYHPTILTGVAPDNPILQEEIFGPVAPLVRFETEAEAIAIANDTPYGLAAYFYGRDIARVWRVAEQLEYGMVGINEGIISTELAPFGGIKESGLGREGASEGLEEYLETKYLCFGSIA
;
A
#
# COMPACT_ATOMS: atom_id res chain seq x y z
N MET A 1 33.21 -4.21 20.58
CA MET A 1 32.42 -3.25 21.38
C MET A 1 31.23 -2.86 20.52
N SER A 2 30.05 -3.40 20.84
CA SER A 2 28.81 -3.04 20.16
C SER A 2 28.51 -1.58 20.50
N ALA A 3 28.58 -0.69 19.53
CA ALA A 3 28.06 0.65 19.71
C ALA A 3 26.57 0.54 20.07
N SER A 4 26.18 1.01 21.24
CA SER A 4 24.79 1.05 21.63
C SER A 4 24.02 1.82 20.56
N GLN A 5 23.09 1.16 19.87
CA GLN A 5 22.20 1.85 18.94
C GLN A 5 21.49 2.97 19.70
N PRO A 6 21.39 4.19 19.15
CA PRO A 6 20.67 5.26 19.83
C PRO A 6 19.23 4.83 20.08
N ALA A 7 18.72 5.17 21.26
CA ALA A 7 17.32 4.89 21.62
C ALA A 7 16.38 5.51 20.57
N LEU A 8 15.41 4.73 20.09
CA LEU A 8 14.41 5.21 19.11
C LEU A 8 13.35 6.01 19.86
N SER A 9 13.45 7.32 19.81
CA SER A 9 12.62 8.28 20.58
C SER A 9 11.17 8.34 20.10
N LEU A 10 10.94 7.98 18.84
CA LEU A 10 9.61 7.96 18.22
C LEU A 10 8.83 6.67 18.48
N ILE A 11 9.44 5.64 19.07
CA ILE A 11 8.66 4.47 19.50
C ILE A 11 7.71 4.89 20.62
N LYS A 12 6.41 4.70 20.37
CA LYS A 12 5.34 4.94 21.34
C LYS A 12 4.70 3.61 21.72
N SER A 13 4.48 3.42 23.03
CA SER A 13 3.86 2.21 23.58
C SER A 13 2.38 2.41 23.96
N LEU A 14 1.79 3.56 23.60
CA LEU A 14 0.40 3.91 23.82
C LEU A 14 -0.27 4.22 22.50
N ALA A 15 -1.58 4.01 22.39
CA ALA A 15 -2.39 4.44 21.26
C ALA A 15 -2.60 5.97 21.28
N TYR A 16 -2.94 6.57 20.15
CA TYR A 16 -3.15 8.01 20.02
C TYR A 16 -4.60 8.33 19.68
N MET A 17 -5.32 9.00 20.57
CA MET A 17 -6.72 9.35 20.39
C MET A 17 -7.04 10.70 21.02
N ASP A 18 -7.77 11.56 20.30
CA ASP A 18 -8.21 12.89 20.78
C ASP A 18 -7.05 13.77 21.30
N GLY A 19 -5.89 13.72 20.63
CA GLY A 19 -4.68 14.45 21.04
C GLY A 19 -4.01 13.92 22.30
N ARG A 20 -4.28 12.65 22.68
CA ARG A 20 -3.72 12.03 23.90
C ARG A 20 -3.17 10.64 23.60
N TRP A 21 -2.10 10.33 24.27
CA TRP A 21 -1.55 8.99 24.35
C TRP A 21 -2.31 8.19 25.41
N CYS A 22 -2.92 7.07 25.07
CA CYS A 22 -3.84 6.36 25.95
C CYS A 22 -3.71 4.83 25.88
N GLU A 23 -4.10 4.17 26.97
CA GLU A 23 -4.31 2.73 27.04
C GLU A 23 -5.65 2.34 26.42
N ALA A 24 -5.81 1.05 26.08
CA ALA A 24 -7.11 0.46 25.84
C ALA A 24 -7.95 0.45 27.12
N ARG A 25 -9.25 0.74 27.03
CA ARG A 25 -10.16 0.76 28.19
C ARG A 25 -10.15 -0.55 28.98
N GLY A 26 -9.99 -1.67 28.29
CA GLY A 26 -9.88 -2.99 28.90
C GLY A 26 -8.50 -3.32 29.48
N GLY A 27 -7.52 -2.43 29.39
CA GLY A 27 -6.15 -2.64 29.86
C GLY A 27 -5.38 -3.73 29.09
N ARG A 28 -5.96 -4.27 28.00
CA ARG A 28 -5.30 -5.30 27.18
C ARG A 28 -4.19 -4.69 26.34
N ARG A 29 -3.13 -5.46 26.16
CA ARG A 29 -1.99 -5.11 25.29
C ARG A 29 -1.60 -6.30 24.44
N PHE A 30 -0.90 -6.05 23.35
CA PHE A 30 -0.31 -7.09 22.52
C PHE A 30 1.15 -6.77 22.18
N GLU A 31 1.90 -7.80 21.87
CA GLU A 31 3.32 -7.71 21.56
C GLU A 31 3.57 -7.32 20.13
N VAL A 32 4.55 -6.44 19.92
CA VAL A 32 5.12 -6.12 18.61
C VAL A 32 6.50 -6.76 18.54
N LEU A 33 6.68 -7.70 17.64
CA LEU A 33 7.89 -8.51 17.52
C LEU A 33 8.71 -8.10 16.30
N ASN A 34 10.01 -8.24 16.39
CA ASN A 34 10.91 -8.12 15.25
C ASN A 34 10.88 -9.43 14.44
N PRO A 35 10.42 -9.45 13.18
CA PRO A 35 10.30 -10.68 12.40
C PRO A 35 11.65 -11.30 12.04
N ALA A 36 12.75 -10.52 12.03
CA ALA A 36 14.09 -11.06 11.76
C ALA A 36 14.67 -11.85 12.94
N THR A 37 14.35 -11.46 14.18
CA THR A 37 14.98 -12.02 15.38
C THR A 37 13.99 -12.72 16.33
N GLY A 38 12.68 -12.48 16.16
CA GLY A 38 11.64 -12.92 17.09
C GLY A 38 11.62 -12.17 18.43
N GLN A 39 12.47 -11.15 18.59
CA GLN A 39 12.56 -10.41 19.85
C GLN A 39 11.40 -9.42 19.99
N LEU A 40 10.97 -9.25 21.25
CA LEU A 40 9.99 -8.23 21.61
C LEU A 40 10.59 -6.83 21.44
N ILE A 41 9.89 -6.00 20.64
CA ILE A 41 10.22 -4.57 20.50
C ILE A 41 9.54 -3.79 21.64
N THR A 42 8.22 -3.93 21.76
CA THR A 42 7.40 -3.33 22.79
C THR A 42 6.01 -3.97 22.82
N GLN A 43 5.18 -3.55 23.78
CA GLN A 43 3.75 -3.87 23.79
C GLN A 43 2.95 -2.59 23.55
N VAL A 44 1.82 -2.71 22.83
CA VAL A 44 0.88 -1.61 22.56
C VAL A 44 -0.54 -2.00 22.99
N PRO A 45 -1.44 -1.02 23.21
CA PRO A 45 -2.81 -1.29 23.60
C PRO A 45 -3.56 -2.15 22.59
N ASP A 46 -4.32 -3.16 23.05
CA ASP A 46 -5.25 -3.94 22.23
C ASP A 46 -6.67 -3.35 22.37
N MET A 47 -6.93 -2.31 21.57
CA MET A 47 -8.19 -1.58 21.55
C MET A 47 -9.31 -2.41 20.95
N ASP A 48 -10.52 -2.21 21.47
CA ASP A 48 -11.72 -2.91 21.02
C ASP A 48 -12.73 -2.01 20.29
N GLU A 49 -13.94 -2.53 20.08
CA GLU A 49 -15.06 -1.80 19.46
C GLU A 49 -15.41 -0.53 20.26
N ALA A 50 -15.40 -0.58 21.59
CA ALA A 50 -15.75 0.57 22.42
C ALA A 50 -14.70 1.69 22.32
N ASP A 51 -13.41 1.34 22.30
CA ASP A 51 -12.31 2.28 22.04
C ASP A 51 -12.42 2.89 20.64
N THR A 52 -12.73 2.06 19.64
CA THR A 52 -12.94 2.51 18.27
C THR A 52 -14.09 3.53 18.17
N ARG A 53 -15.18 3.29 18.90
CA ARG A 53 -16.31 4.22 18.96
C ARG A 53 -15.92 5.56 19.57
N LEU A 54 -15.05 5.57 20.57
CA LEU A 54 -14.51 6.80 21.16
C LEU A 54 -13.61 7.56 20.17
N ALA A 55 -12.76 6.85 19.41
CA ALA A 55 -11.94 7.44 18.37
C ALA A 55 -12.79 8.09 17.27
N ILE A 56 -13.86 7.41 16.83
CA ILE A 56 -14.82 7.96 15.86
C ILE A 56 -15.51 9.21 16.43
N ALA A 57 -15.92 9.18 17.69
CA ALA A 57 -16.54 10.34 18.34
C ALA A 57 -15.56 11.53 18.47
N ALA A 58 -14.28 11.28 18.75
CA ALA A 58 -13.25 12.31 18.78
C ALA A 58 -13.07 12.93 17.38
N ALA A 59 -12.95 12.10 16.34
CA ALA A 59 -12.87 12.54 14.95
C ALA A 59 -14.08 13.39 14.54
N HIS A 60 -15.27 12.98 14.96
CA HIS A 60 -16.50 13.72 14.67
C HIS A 60 -16.55 15.09 15.32
N ARG A 61 -16.11 15.21 16.58
CA ARG A 61 -16.04 16.49 17.29
C ARG A 61 -15.05 17.46 16.63
N ALA A 62 -13.91 16.96 16.15
CA ALA A 62 -12.86 17.76 15.53
C ALA A 62 -13.21 18.18 14.08
N GLN A 63 -14.05 17.41 13.39
CA GLN A 63 -14.29 17.56 11.96
C GLN A 63 -14.81 18.97 11.55
N PRO A 64 -15.78 19.60 12.21
CA PRO A 64 -16.28 20.92 11.80
C PRO A 64 -15.21 22.00 11.85
N ALA A 65 -14.39 22.03 12.91
CA ALA A 65 -13.32 23.03 13.06
C ALA A 65 -12.20 22.80 12.04
N TRP A 66 -11.84 21.54 11.76
CA TRP A 66 -10.84 21.21 10.74
C TRP A 66 -11.32 21.53 9.33
N ALA A 67 -12.57 21.23 9.00
CA ALA A 67 -13.18 21.53 7.70
C ALA A 67 -13.33 23.04 7.46
N ALA A 68 -13.52 23.84 8.53
CA ALA A 68 -13.65 25.29 8.45
C ALA A 68 -12.32 26.00 8.14
N LEU A 69 -11.17 25.37 8.35
CA LEU A 69 -9.88 25.91 7.93
C LEU A 69 -9.83 26.08 6.41
N THR A 70 -9.18 27.15 5.96
CA THR A 70 -8.89 27.31 4.54
C THR A 70 -7.97 26.20 4.03
N ALA A 71 -8.00 25.94 2.72
CA ALA A 71 -7.08 24.97 2.10
C ALA A 71 -5.60 25.31 2.39
N LYS A 72 -5.26 26.62 2.47
CA LYS A 72 -3.92 27.10 2.80
C LYS A 72 -3.50 26.75 4.24
N GLU A 73 -4.39 26.92 5.21
CA GLU A 73 -4.10 26.59 6.61
C GLU A 73 -3.89 25.09 6.80
N ARG A 74 -4.71 24.24 6.18
CA ARG A 74 -4.51 22.78 6.17
C ARG A 74 -3.21 22.40 5.47
N SER A 75 -2.93 23.00 4.30
CA SER A 75 -1.69 22.82 3.55
C SER A 75 -0.45 23.11 4.41
N ASN A 76 -0.43 24.23 5.14
CA ASN A 76 0.71 24.58 5.98
C ASN A 76 0.98 23.53 7.06
N LYS A 77 -0.07 22.97 7.68
CA LYS A 77 0.07 21.90 8.68
C LYS A 77 0.55 20.58 8.07
N LEU A 78 0.06 20.24 6.89
CA LEU A 78 0.54 19.05 6.16
C LEU A 78 2.00 19.22 5.74
N TYR A 79 2.40 20.41 5.30
CA TYR A 79 3.79 20.70 4.94
C TYR A 79 4.73 20.57 6.16
N ALA A 80 4.33 21.12 7.31
CA ALA A 80 5.09 20.93 8.55
C ALA A 80 5.19 19.45 8.95
N TRP A 81 4.13 18.66 8.74
CA TRP A 81 4.17 17.22 8.97
C TRP A 81 5.13 16.51 8.01
N PHE A 82 5.09 16.84 6.72
CA PHE A 82 6.05 16.34 5.72
C PHE A 82 7.50 16.63 6.13
N GLU A 83 7.81 17.86 6.51
CA GLU A 83 9.16 18.27 6.93
C GLU A 83 9.62 17.46 8.15
N LEU A 84 8.75 17.26 9.14
CA LEU A 84 9.06 16.45 10.31
C LEU A 84 9.27 14.97 9.97
N ILE A 85 8.50 14.40 9.05
CA ILE A 85 8.71 13.02 8.56
C ILE A 85 10.09 12.90 7.91
N MET A 86 10.46 13.83 7.03
CA MET A 86 11.75 13.81 6.34
C MET A 86 12.92 14.07 7.29
N ALA A 87 12.78 14.96 8.26
CA ALA A 87 13.79 15.21 9.29
C ALA A 87 14.06 14.00 10.19
N ASN A 88 13.08 13.10 10.33
CA ASN A 88 13.18 11.88 11.13
C ASN A 88 13.28 10.59 10.27
N GLN A 89 13.65 10.70 8.99
CA GLN A 89 13.69 9.59 8.03
C GLN A 89 14.48 8.39 8.56
N ASP A 90 15.66 8.61 9.11
CA ASP A 90 16.53 7.54 9.61
C ASP A 90 15.92 6.79 10.79
N GLU A 91 15.29 7.49 11.72
CA GLU A 91 14.64 6.87 12.87
C GLU A 91 13.37 6.10 12.45
N LEU A 92 12.52 6.69 11.61
CA LEU A 92 11.35 6.04 11.05
C LEU A 92 11.71 4.78 10.26
N ALA A 93 12.76 4.84 9.45
CA ALA A 93 13.26 3.68 8.69
C ALA A 93 13.74 2.55 9.61
N ARG A 94 14.43 2.87 10.71
CA ARG A 94 14.84 1.88 11.71
C ARG A 94 13.64 1.24 12.43
N ILE A 95 12.65 2.04 12.84
CA ILE A 95 11.41 1.53 13.43
C ILE A 95 10.74 0.56 12.46
N MET A 96 10.61 0.96 11.20
CA MET A 96 10.02 0.14 10.15
C MET A 96 10.78 -1.18 9.93
N THR A 97 12.12 -1.13 9.81
CA THR A 97 12.94 -2.34 9.67
C THR A 97 12.77 -3.26 10.88
N CYS A 98 12.69 -2.71 12.09
CA CYS A 98 12.49 -3.52 13.30
C CYS A 98 11.13 -4.23 13.33
N GLU A 99 10.03 -3.54 13.01
CA GLU A 99 8.68 -4.15 13.13
C GLU A 99 8.21 -4.90 11.87
N GLN A 100 8.73 -4.53 10.67
CA GLN A 100 8.29 -5.13 9.41
C GLN A 100 9.34 -6.06 8.79
N GLY A 101 10.62 -5.81 9.03
CA GLY A 101 11.73 -6.66 8.59
C GLY A 101 12.39 -6.28 7.27
N LYS A 102 11.86 -5.35 6.47
CA LYS A 102 12.49 -4.94 5.21
C LYS A 102 13.88 -4.32 5.42
N PRO A 103 14.79 -4.42 4.43
CA PRO A 103 16.09 -3.81 4.50
C PRO A 103 16.03 -2.30 4.79
N LEU A 104 16.97 -1.80 5.60
CA LEU A 104 16.99 -0.39 6.03
C LEU A 104 17.03 0.59 4.84
N ALA A 105 17.70 0.23 3.75
CA ALA A 105 17.72 1.05 2.54
C ALA A 105 16.33 1.17 1.89
N GLU A 106 15.57 0.06 1.84
CA GLU A 106 14.19 0.07 1.35
C GLU A 106 13.26 0.83 2.30
N ALA A 107 13.45 0.68 3.62
CA ALA A 107 12.69 1.41 4.62
C ALA A 107 12.89 2.93 4.50
N LYS A 108 14.12 3.41 4.28
CA LYS A 108 14.41 4.82 3.98
C LYS A 108 13.69 5.30 2.72
N GLY A 109 13.72 4.49 1.67
CA GLY A 109 12.98 4.78 0.43
C GLY A 109 11.47 4.87 0.68
N GLU A 110 10.90 3.99 1.52
CA GLU A 110 9.48 4.04 1.86
C GLU A 110 9.12 5.29 2.68
N VAL A 111 9.96 5.71 3.63
CA VAL A 111 9.70 6.96 4.38
C VAL A 111 9.61 8.14 3.43
N ALA A 112 10.57 8.28 2.51
CA ALA A 112 10.54 9.36 1.51
C ALA A 112 9.31 9.27 0.60
N TYR A 113 8.98 8.07 0.11
CA TYR A 113 7.80 7.79 -0.69
C TYR A 113 6.50 8.09 0.08
N GLY A 114 6.40 7.70 1.35
CA GLY A 114 5.24 8.03 2.18
C GLY A 114 5.11 9.52 2.44
N ALA A 115 6.23 10.21 2.69
CA ALA A 115 6.26 11.66 2.90
C ALA A 115 5.82 12.44 1.65
N SER A 116 6.20 11.97 0.44
CA SER A 116 5.83 12.65 -0.80
C SER A 116 4.31 12.76 -1.00
N PHE A 117 3.51 11.79 -0.50
CA PHE A 117 2.04 11.92 -0.52
C PHE A 117 1.53 13.06 0.38
N ILE A 118 2.14 13.26 1.54
CA ILE A 118 1.75 14.39 2.42
C ILE A 118 2.06 15.70 1.73
N GLN A 119 3.25 15.83 1.11
CA GLN A 119 3.63 17.01 0.35
C GLN A 119 2.68 17.24 -0.84
N TRP A 120 2.45 16.20 -1.66
CA TRP A 120 1.57 16.27 -2.82
C TRP A 120 0.17 16.79 -2.44
N PHE A 121 -0.45 16.20 -1.41
CA PHE A 121 -1.79 16.61 -1.01
C PHE A 121 -1.84 17.94 -0.25
N ALA A 122 -0.73 18.38 0.40
CA ALA A 122 -0.63 19.73 0.89
C ALA A 122 -0.74 20.78 -0.24
N GLU A 123 -0.26 20.42 -1.42
CA GLU A 123 -0.35 21.26 -2.61
C GLU A 123 -1.67 21.08 -3.36
N GLU A 124 -2.10 19.84 -3.57
CA GLU A 124 -3.29 19.49 -4.35
C GLU A 124 -4.58 19.93 -3.64
N GLY A 125 -4.63 19.91 -2.31
CA GLY A 125 -5.79 20.39 -1.55
C GLY A 125 -6.19 21.84 -1.86
N LYS A 126 -5.25 22.67 -2.37
CA LYS A 126 -5.51 24.04 -2.83
C LYS A 126 -6.16 24.09 -4.21
N ARG A 127 -6.22 22.97 -4.95
CA ARG A 127 -6.79 22.85 -6.31
C ARG A 127 -8.16 22.14 -6.35
N ALA A 128 -8.77 21.91 -5.19
CA ALA A 128 -10.13 21.35 -5.08
C ALA A 128 -11.18 22.37 -5.53
N TYR A 129 -11.16 22.71 -6.83
CA TYR A 129 -12.02 23.76 -7.40
C TYR A 129 -13.46 23.27 -7.62
N GLY A 130 -14.42 24.22 -7.46
CA GLY A 130 -15.74 24.09 -8.02
C GLY A 130 -15.80 24.56 -9.47
N ARG A 131 -17.02 24.62 -10.00
CA ARG A 131 -17.28 25.10 -11.38
C ARG A 131 -18.44 26.10 -11.37
N THR A 132 -18.38 27.09 -12.26
CA THR A 132 -19.52 27.85 -12.72
C THR A 132 -20.08 27.22 -13.98
N ILE A 133 -21.40 27.09 -14.08
CA ILE A 133 -22.10 26.40 -15.16
C ILE A 133 -23.13 27.37 -15.73
N PRO A 134 -23.28 27.48 -17.07
CA PRO A 134 -24.33 28.30 -17.68
C PRO A 134 -25.73 27.92 -17.16
N GLY A 135 -26.53 28.92 -16.83
CA GLY A 135 -27.89 28.70 -16.36
C GLY A 135 -28.82 28.21 -17.49
N PHE A 136 -29.87 27.48 -17.11
CA PHE A 136 -30.91 27.05 -18.04
C PHE A 136 -31.98 28.14 -18.31
N SER A 137 -31.88 29.29 -17.65
CA SER A 137 -32.65 30.52 -17.91
C SER A 137 -31.86 31.76 -17.54
N GLY A 138 -32.27 32.92 -18.03
CA GLY A 138 -31.53 34.17 -17.89
C GLY A 138 -31.36 34.65 -16.43
N ASP A 139 -32.30 34.26 -15.56
CA ASP A 139 -32.33 34.61 -14.15
C ASP A 139 -31.69 33.56 -13.21
N ARG A 140 -30.99 32.57 -13.77
CA ARG A 140 -30.36 31.49 -13.00
C ARG A 140 -28.85 31.55 -13.15
N ARG A 141 -28.15 31.25 -12.05
CA ARG A 141 -26.71 31.00 -12.02
C ARG A 141 -26.46 29.68 -11.32
N LEU A 142 -25.61 28.86 -11.93
CA LEU A 142 -25.30 27.54 -11.42
C LEU A 142 -23.84 27.45 -11.02
N ALA A 143 -23.56 26.83 -9.89
CA ALA A 143 -22.22 26.57 -9.43
C ALA A 143 -22.10 25.20 -8.77
N THR A 144 -20.92 24.66 -8.71
CA THR A 144 -20.59 23.54 -7.83
C THR A 144 -19.49 23.93 -6.87
N ILE A 145 -19.52 23.35 -5.67
CA ILE A 145 -18.45 23.46 -4.69
C ILE A 145 -18.04 22.05 -4.24
N LYS A 146 -16.77 21.92 -3.80
CA LYS A 146 -16.27 20.69 -3.20
C LYS A 146 -16.31 20.80 -1.67
N GLN A 147 -16.79 19.76 -1.00
CA GLN A 147 -16.87 19.68 0.46
C GLN A 147 -16.28 18.36 0.94
N PRO A 148 -15.67 18.29 2.15
CA PRO A 148 -15.17 17.03 2.70
C PRO A 148 -16.32 16.03 2.93
N VAL A 149 -16.03 14.73 2.71
CA VAL A 149 -17.00 13.67 3.00
C VAL A 149 -17.32 13.58 4.51
N GLY A 150 -16.41 14.00 5.39
CA GLY A 150 -16.58 13.99 6.86
C GLY A 150 -15.57 13.11 7.58
N VAL A 151 -16.03 12.26 8.50
CA VAL A 151 -15.16 11.31 9.23
C VAL A 151 -14.80 10.15 8.33
N VAL A 152 -13.51 9.86 8.20
CA VAL A 152 -12.93 8.77 7.41
C VAL A 152 -12.38 7.68 8.31
N ALA A 153 -12.62 6.42 7.98
CA ALA A 153 -11.90 5.27 8.53
C ALA A 153 -10.86 4.76 7.53
N ALA A 154 -9.67 4.45 8.02
CA ALA A 154 -8.62 3.81 7.24
C ALA A 154 -8.15 2.53 7.92
N ILE A 155 -8.07 1.43 7.16
CA ILE A 155 -7.48 0.16 7.61
C ILE A 155 -6.31 -0.14 6.69
N THR A 156 -5.09 -0.25 7.26
CA THR A 156 -3.86 -0.35 6.48
C THR A 156 -3.10 -1.65 6.75
N PRO A 157 -2.41 -2.20 5.74
CA PRO A 157 -1.61 -3.42 5.86
C PRO A 157 -0.23 -3.14 6.48
N TRP A 158 0.50 -4.21 6.71
CA TRP A 158 1.83 -4.21 7.33
C TRP A 158 3.00 -4.01 6.35
N ASN A 159 2.79 -4.22 5.05
CA ASN A 159 3.91 -4.31 4.09
C ASN A 159 4.58 -2.98 3.72
N PHE A 160 3.83 -1.88 3.76
CA PHE A 160 4.33 -0.50 3.63
C PHE A 160 3.66 0.39 4.69
N PRO A 161 4.05 0.25 5.97
CA PRO A 161 3.29 0.79 7.10
C PRO A 161 3.24 2.32 7.16
N ILE A 162 4.21 3.02 6.56
CA ILE A 162 4.18 4.49 6.44
C ILE A 162 3.41 4.92 5.19
N ALA A 163 3.77 4.40 4.03
CA ALA A 163 3.19 4.84 2.76
C ALA A 163 1.69 4.55 2.68
N MET A 164 1.21 3.40 3.19
CA MET A 164 -0.22 3.07 3.17
C MET A 164 -1.06 3.96 4.10
N ILE A 165 -0.46 4.55 5.11
CA ILE A 165 -1.11 5.54 5.98
C ILE A 165 -1.13 6.90 5.32
N THR A 166 0.01 7.38 4.84
CA THR A 166 0.14 8.75 4.30
C THR A 166 -0.67 8.94 3.01
N ARG A 167 -0.79 7.91 2.17
CA ARG A 167 -1.64 7.89 0.96
C ARG A 167 -3.13 8.07 1.26
N LYS A 168 -3.58 7.74 2.47
CA LYS A 168 -4.96 7.90 2.94
C LYS A 168 -5.13 9.14 3.79
N ALA A 169 -4.21 9.38 4.73
CA ALA A 169 -4.27 10.52 5.63
C ALA A 169 -4.02 11.84 4.90
N GLY A 170 -3.06 11.89 3.98
CA GLY A 170 -2.75 13.09 3.18
C GLY A 170 -3.98 13.70 2.50
N PRO A 171 -4.64 12.97 1.61
CA PRO A 171 -5.83 13.48 0.91
C PRO A 171 -7.03 13.70 1.84
N ALA A 172 -7.25 12.83 2.86
CA ALA A 172 -8.31 13.02 3.83
C ALA A 172 -8.19 14.37 4.55
N LEU A 173 -7.00 14.66 5.08
CA LEU A 173 -6.73 15.90 5.81
C LEU A 173 -6.74 17.11 4.87
N ALA A 174 -6.18 17.01 3.68
CA ALA A 174 -6.19 18.08 2.68
C ALA A 174 -7.62 18.47 2.27
N ALA A 175 -8.49 17.48 2.09
CA ALA A 175 -9.91 17.68 1.80
C ALA A 175 -10.69 18.36 2.95
N GLY A 176 -10.18 18.31 4.19
CA GLY A 176 -10.87 18.79 5.39
C GLY A 176 -11.62 17.69 6.15
N CYS A 177 -11.32 16.41 5.88
CA CYS A 177 -11.82 15.27 6.65
C CYS A 177 -10.98 15.04 7.90
N THR A 178 -11.56 14.36 8.89
CA THR A 178 -10.84 13.75 10.02
C THR A 178 -10.71 12.26 9.81
N ILE A 179 -9.73 11.61 10.46
CA ILE A 179 -9.44 10.21 10.16
C ILE A 179 -9.21 9.37 11.42
N VAL A 180 -9.77 8.14 11.39
CA VAL A 180 -9.48 7.07 12.35
C VAL A 180 -8.73 5.97 11.60
N ILE A 181 -7.51 5.67 12.02
CA ILE A 181 -6.63 4.72 11.35
C ILE A 181 -6.46 3.48 12.23
N LYS A 182 -6.74 2.31 11.65
CA LYS A 182 -6.38 1.01 12.20
C LYS A 182 -5.18 0.46 11.43
N PRO A 183 -3.96 0.58 11.92
CA PRO A 183 -2.80 -0.08 11.32
C PRO A 183 -2.87 -1.59 11.48
N ALA A 184 -2.07 -2.33 10.71
CA ALA A 184 -1.87 -3.75 10.95
C ALA A 184 -1.30 -4.00 12.35
N ALA A 185 -1.65 -5.14 12.94
CA ALA A 185 -1.16 -5.50 14.28
C ALA A 185 0.35 -5.78 14.30
N GLU A 186 0.89 -6.22 13.18
CA GLU A 186 2.32 -6.48 13.00
C GLU A 186 3.16 -5.19 12.99
N THR A 187 2.58 -4.06 12.52
CA THR A 187 3.35 -2.82 12.29
C THR A 187 2.63 -1.56 12.80
N PRO A 188 2.29 -1.49 14.10
CA PRO A 188 1.61 -0.33 14.67
C PRO A 188 2.55 0.83 14.99
N LEU A 189 3.88 0.59 15.14
CA LEU A 189 4.81 1.58 15.65
C LEU A 189 5.06 2.70 14.63
N CYS A 190 5.11 2.40 13.35
CA CYS A 190 5.18 3.40 12.29
C CYS A 190 3.95 4.34 12.32
N ALA A 191 2.75 3.80 12.56
CA ALA A 191 1.53 4.60 12.67
C ALA A 191 1.57 5.55 13.87
N LEU A 192 2.05 5.04 15.01
CA LEU A 192 2.18 5.81 16.25
C LEU A 192 3.27 6.89 16.11
N ALA A 193 4.39 6.58 15.44
CA ALA A 193 5.44 7.56 15.15
C ALA A 193 4.92 8.68 14.22
N LEU A 194 4.16 8.34 13.17
CA LEU A 194 3.51 9.33 12.32
C LEU A 194 2.54 10.24 13.10
N ALA A 195 1.78 9.69 14.06
CA ALA A 195 0.88 10.47 14.90
C ALA A 195 1.67 11.44 15.82
N ALA A 196 2.81 11.00 16.38
CA ALA A 196 3.68 11.87 17.19
C ALA A 196 4.22 13.05 16.38
N LEU A 197 4.61 12.82 15.14
CA LEU A 197 5.07 13.88 14.23
C LEU A 197 3.91 14.78 13.77
N ALA A 198 2.71 14.24 13.61
CA ALA A 198 1.51 15.04 13.30
C ALA A 198 1.12 15.98 14.45
N GLU A 199 1.24 15.50 15.70
CA GLU A 199 1.06 16.33 16.89
C GLU A 199 2.07 17.49 16.94
N GLN A 200 3.36 17.21 16.68
CA GLN A 200 4.41 18.22 16.59
C GLN A 200 4.19 19.23 15.45
N ALA A 201 3.60 18.80 14.33
CA ALA A 201 3.22 19.65 13.21
C ALA A 201 2.01 20.56 13.53
N GLY A 202 1.43 20.44 14.71
CA GLY A 202 0.27 21.22 15.15
C GLY A 202 -1.04 20.81 14.48
N ILE A 203 -1.16 19.55 14.04
CA ILE A 203 -2.46 18.98 13.65
C ILE A 203 -3.32 18.87 14.90
N PRO A 204 -4.54 19.43 14.92
CA PRO A 204 -5.35 19.51 16.14
C PRO A 204 -5.77 18.14 16.69
N ALA A 205 -6.04 18.10 18.00
CA ALA A 205 -6.60 16.93 18.67
C ALA A 205 -7.85 16.41 17.97
N GLY A 206 -7.99 15.09 17.84
CA GLY A 206 -9.12 14.42 17.20
C GLY A 206 -9.09 14.37 15.67
N VAL A 207 -8.25 15.17 15.00
CA VAL A 207 -8.13 15.16 13.52
C VAL A 207 -7.54 13.84 13.02
N ILE A 208 -6.54 13.31 13.73
CA ILE A 208 -5.95 11.97 13.51
C ILE A 208 -6.16 11.15 14.78
N ASN A 209 -6.61 9.90 14.63
CA ASN A 209 -6.74 8.94 15.72
C ASN A 209 -6.20 7.58 15.27
N ILE A 210 -5.37 6.93 16.09
CA ILE A 210 -4.78 5.63 15.81
C ILE A 210 -5.35 4.60 16.78
N VAL A 211 -6.01 3.59 16.24
CA VAL A 211 -6.59 2.46 16.99
C VAL A 211 -5.72 1.23 16.74
N THR A 212 -4.82 0.94 17.68
CA THR A 212 -4.02 -0.30 17.67
C THR A 212 -4.85 -1.47 18.14
N SER A 213 -4.86 -2.59 17.42
CA SER A 213 -5.69 -3.74 17.80
C SER A 213 -5.31 -5.03 17.10
N HIS A 214 -5.35 -6.14 17.82
CA HIS A 214 -5.40 -7.51 17.31
C HIS A 214 -6.83 -7.96 16.97
N GLN A 215 -7.86 -7.26 17.45
CA GLN A 215 -9.26 -7.58 17.26
C GLN A 215 -9.82 -7.03 15.94
N ALA A 216 -9.17 -7.40 14.82
CA ALA A 216 -9.44 -6.83 13.51
C ALA A 216 -10.92 -6.90 13.10
N ALA A 217 -11.63 -8.00 13.45
CA ALA A 217 -13.04 -8.17 13.09
C ALA A 217 -13.95 -7.20 13.85
N ALA A 218 -13.77 -7.03 15.18
CA ALA A 218 -14.59 -6.15 16.01
C ALA A 218 -14.38 -4.67 15.62
N VAL A 219 -13.12 -4.24 15.52
CA VAL A 219 -12.76 -2.88 15.10
C VAL A 219 -13.24 -2.61 13.67
N GLY A 220 -13.00 -3.54 12.74
CA GLY A 220 -13.46 -3.41 11.35
C GLY A 220 -14.98 -3.29 11.24
N ASN A 221 -15.73 -4.08 12.01
CA ASN A 221 -17.18 -4.01 12.06
C ASN A 221 -17.67 -2.65 12.56
N GLU A 222 -17.10 -2.11 13.66
CA GLU A 222 -17.46 -0.77 14.17
C GLU A 222 -17.15 0.32 13.14
N LEU A 223 -16.00 0.29 12.47
CA LEU A 223 -15.66 1.24 11.42
C LEU A 223 -16.62 1.18 10.23
N CYS A 224 -17.11 -0.02 9.88
CA CYS A 224 -18.04 -0.22 8.77
C CYS A 224 -19.50 0.14 9.14
N SER A 225 -19.98 -0.23 10.32
CA SER A 225 -21.40 -0.07 10.71
C SER A 225 -21.72 1.29 11.32
N ASN A 226 -20.73 1.99 11.88
CA ASN A 226 -20.95 3.27 12.54
C ASN A 226 -21.37 4.36 11.53
N LYS A 227 -22.54 4.95 11.74
CA LYS A 227 -23.15 5.95 10.84
C LYS A 227 -22.37 7.27 10.76
N THR A 228 -21.53 7.57 11.74
CA THR A 228 -20.70 8.78 11.77
C THR A 228 -19.57 8.70 10.76
N VAL A 229 -19.03 7.50 10.50
CA VAL A 229 -18.03 7.26 9.47
C VAL A 229 -18.70 7.33 8.10
N ARG A 230 -18.19 8.23 7.25
CA ARG A 230 -18.78 8.50 5.92
C ARG A 230 -18.01 7.81 4.79
N LYS A 231 -16.73 7.49 5.02
CA LYS A 231 -15.87 6.81 4.07
C LYS A 231 -15.02 5.76 4.77
N LEU A 232 -14.84 4.61 4.12
CA LEU A 232 -13.83 3.61 4.48
C LEU A 232 -12.79 3.53 3.35
N SER A 233 -11.52 3.69 3.69
CA SER A 233 -10.39 3.38 2.82
C SER A 233 -9.65 2.15 3.38
N PHE A 234 -9.53 1.12 2.57
CA PHE A 234 -8.92 -0.16 2.95
C PHE A 234 -7.83 -0.57 1.95
N THR A 235 -6.68 -1.00 2.46
CA THR A 235 -5.69 -1.73 1.67
C THR A 235 -5.42 -3.07 2.35
N GLY A 236 -5.50 -4.16 1.57
CA GLY A 236 -5.28 -5.51 2.08
C GLY A 236 -5.78 -6.59 1.13
N SER A 237 -6.10 -7.80 1.66
CA SER A 237 -6.52 -8.90 0.80
C SER A 237 -7.90 -8.69 0.18
N THR A 238 -8.09 -9.18 -1.04
CA THR A 238 -9.37 -9.12 -1.78
C THR A 238 -10.52 -9.74 -0.97
N ARG A 239 -10.28 -10.85 -0.28
CA ARG A 239 -11.28 -11.49 0.57
C ARG A 239 -11.80 -10.57 1.68
N ILE A 240 -10.92 -9.84 2.34
CA ILE A 240 -11.32 -8.88 3.40
C ILE A 240 -11.97 -7.65 2.79
N GLY A 241 -11.46 -7.13 1.65
CA GLY A 241 -12.09 -6.01 0.95
C GLY A 241 -13.56 -6.30 0.59
N LYS A 242 -13.85 -7.48 0.04
CA LYS A 242 -15.23 -7.94 -0.24
C LYS A 242 -16.10 -8.02 1.02
N LEU A 243 -15.52 -8.44 2.16
CA LEU A 243 -16.23 -8.48 3.45
C LEU A 243 -16.59 -7.07 3.93
N LEU A 244 -15.61 -6.16 3.96
CA LEU A 244 -15.81 -4.78 4.40
C LEU A 244 -16.79 -4.03 3.48
N MET A 245 -16.75 -4.27 2.17
CA MET A 245 -17.71 -3.71 1.22
C MET A 245 -19.15 -4.11 1.58
N ARG A 246 -19.40 -5.41 1.89
CA ARG A 246 -20.71 -5.88 2.34
C ARG A 246 -21.14 -5.21 3.65
N GLN A 247 -20.24 -5.08 4.63
CA GLN A 247 -20.52 -4.45 5.92
C GLN A 247 -20.81 -2.95 5.81
N CYS A 248 -20.27 -2.28 4.79
CA CYS A 248 -20.51 -0.85 4.56
C CYS A 248 -21.82 -0.56 3.81
N ALA A 249 -22.44 -1.56 3.20
CA ALA A 249 -23.63 -1.38 2.33
C ALA A 249 -24.81 -0.73 3.08
N ASP A 250 -25.07 -1.15 4.32
CA ASP A 250 -26.21 -0.65 5.12
C ASP A 250 -26.09 0.85 5.48
N THR A 251 -24.93 1.44 5.34
CA THR A 251 -24.68 2.84 5.67
C THR A 251 -24.28 3.68 4.45
N MET A 252 -24.28 3.08 3.25
CA MET A 252 -23.91 3.75 1.99
C MET A 252 -22.58 4.51 2.07
N LYS A 253 -21.59 3.94 2.79
CA LYS A 253 -20.26 4.55 2.90
C LYS A 253 -19.59 4.65 1.54
N ARG A 254 -18.89 5.74 1.32
CA ARG A 254 -17.95 5.83 0.22
C ARG A 254 -16.77 4.87 0.48
N LEU A 255 -16.35 4.14 -0.54
CA LEU A 255 -15.30 3.12 -0.43
C LEU A 255 -14.13 3.45 -1.36
N SER A 256 -12.91 3.32 -0.84
CA SER A 256 -11.70 3.12 -1.64
C SER A 256 -11.06 1.82 -1.17
N LEU A 257 -10.86 0.89 -2.09
CA LEU A 257 -10.37 -0.44 -1.82
C LEU A 257 -9.14 -0.71 -2.70
N GLU A 258 -7.98 -0.89 -2.07
CA GLU A 258 -6.74 -1.30 -2.72
C GLU A 258 -6.46 -2.75 -2.28
N LEU A 259 -6.64 -3.69 -3.20
CA LEU A 259 -6.70 -5.10 -2.90
C LEU A 259 -5.53 -5.88 -3.53
N GLY A 260 -5.62 -7.21 -3.51
CA GLY A 260 -4.59 -8.09 -4.04
C GLY A 260 -4.33 -7.90 -5.53
N GLY A 261 -3.16 -8.33 -5.96
CA GLY A 261 -2.74 -8.31 -7.35
C GLY A 261 -2.14 -9.63 -7.81
N ASN A 262 -2.04 -9.81 -9.11
CA ASN A 262 -1.38 -10.93 -9.76
C ASN A 262 -0.65 -10.44 -11.03
N ALA A 263 0.25 -9.48 -10.84
CA ALA A 263 0.84 -8.73 -11.92
C ALA A 263 1.62 -9.61 -12.91
N PRO A 264 1.33 -9.55 -14.22
CA PRO A 264 2.20 -10.09 -15.26
C PRO A 264 3.40 -9.16 -15.46
N PHE A 265 4.55 -9.76 -15.76
CA PHE A 265 5.76 -9.09 -16.20
C PHE A 265 6.17 -9.75 -17.53
N ILE A 266 5.93 -9.05 -18.65
CA ILE A 266 6.07 -9.63 -20.00
C ILE A 266 7.39 -9.16 -20.61
N VAL A 267 8.20 -10.08 -21.12
CA VAL A 267 9.45 -9.78 -21.83
C VAL A 267 9.33 -10.26 -23.27
N PHE A 268 9.25 -9.31 -24.20
CA PHE A 268 9.22 -9.59 -25.64
C PHE A 268 10.62 -9.80 -26.21
N ASP A 269 10.69 -10.37 -27.40
CA ASP A 269 11.94 -10.72 -28.10
C ASP A 269 12.80 -9.52 -28.49
N ASP A 270 12.21 -8.34 -28.64
CA ASP A 270 12.89 -7.07 -28.95
C ASP A 270 13.30 -6.26 -27.71
N ALA A 271 13.02 -6.77 -26.49
CA ALA A 271 13.34 -6.10 -25.24
C ALA A 271 14.87 -5.98 -25.03
N ASP A 272 15.27 -4.94 -24.28
CA ASP A 272 16.58 -4.92 -23.65
C ASP A 272 16.58 -5.88 -22.45
N LEU A 273 17.25 -7.02 -22.60
CA LEU A 273 17.23 -8.07 -21.57
C LEU A 273 17.88 -7.63 -20.25
N ASP A 274 18.91 -6.78 -20.30
CA ASP A 274 19.56 -6.29 -19.08
C ASP A 274 18.65 -5.33 -18.33
N ALA A 275 17.98 -4.43 -19.04
CA ALA A 275 16.94 -3.57 -18.46
C ALA A 275 15.74 -4.37 -17.94
N ALA A 276 15.29 -5.40 -18.68
CA ALA A 276 14.19 -6.27 -18.26
C ALA A 276 14.54 -7.07 -16.99
N VAL A 277 15.77 -7.56 -16.86
CA VAL A 277 16.27 -8.24 -15.65
C VAL A 277 16.30 -7.26 -14.47
N ALA A 278 16.85 -6.06 -14.65
CA ALA A 278 16.88 -5.04 -13.61
C ALA A 278 15.46 -4.68 -13.13
N GLY A 279 14.53 -4.49 -14.05
CA GLY A 279 13.12 -4.25 -13.75
C GLY A 279 12.43 -5.41 -13.06
N ALA A 280 12.71 -6.65 -13.47
CA ALA A 280 12.18 -7.84 -12.81
C ALA A 280 12.69 -7.96 -11.37
N LEU A 281 13.97 -7.69 -11.11
CA LEU A 281 14.53 -7.66 -9.76
C LEU A 281 13.85 -6.60 -8.88
N ALA A 282 13.72 -5.39 -9.39
CA ALA A 282 13.11 -4.26 -8.67
C ALA A 282 11.62 -4.51 -8.39
N SER A 283 10.87 -5.06 -9.35
CA SER A 283 9.45 -5.37 -9.20
C SER A 283 9.22 -6.58 -8.30
N LYS A 284 9.99 -7.68 -8.49
CA LYS A 284 9.70 -8.97 -7.83
C LYS A 284 10.26 -9.09 -6.42
N TYR A 285 11.47 -8.59 -6.17
CA TYR A 285 12.19 -8.91 -4.93
C TYR A 285 12.20 -7.79 -3.90
N ARG A 286 11.72 -6.59 -4.24
CA ARG A 286 11.50 -5.51 -3.27
C ARG A 286 10.61 -6.00 -2.14
N ASN A 287 10.98 -5.68 -0.89
CA ASN A 287 10.31 -6.13 0.34
C ASN A 287 10.10 -7.66 0.39
N ALA A 288 11.09 -8.42 -0.11
CA ALA A 288 11.01 -9.88 -0.25
C ALA A 288 9.77 -10.35 -1.05
N GLY A 289 9.32 -9.58 -2.04
CA GLY A 289 8.13 -9.87 -2.83
C GLY A 289 6.79 -9.62 -2.13
N GLN A 290 6.79 -9.03 -0.94
CA GLN A 290 5.60 -8.73 -0.15
C GLN A 290 4.96 -7.40 -0.56
N THR A 291 4.60 -7.28 -1.85
CA THR A 291 4.11 -6.05 -2.48
C THR A 291 2.94 -6.38 -3.41
N CYS A 292 1.83 -5.65 -3.30
CA CYS A 292 0.63 -5.87 -4.10
C CYS A 292 0.83 -5.63 -5.62
N VAL A 293 1.79 -4.77 -5.99
CA VAL A 293 2.18 -4.52 -7.39
C VAL A 293 3.37 -5.37 -7.84
N CYS A 294 3.80 -6.33 -7.04
CA CYS A 294 4.92 -7.21 -7.32
C CYS A 294 4.65 -8.07 -8.58
N ALA A 295 5.62 -8.18 -9.48
CA ALA A 295 5.57 -9.14 -10.57
C ALA A 295 5.33 -10.55 -10.02
N ASN A 296 4.19 -11.13 -10.32
CA ASN A 296 3.77 -12.43 -9.80
C ASN A 296 3.91 -13.54 -10.86
N ARG A 297 3.72 -13.19 -12.12
CA ARG A 297 3.83 -14.08 -13.30
C ARG A 297 4.80 -13.45 -14.29
N ILE A 298 5.99 -14.04 -14.48
CA ILE A 298 6.98 -13.52 -15.42
C ILE A 298 6.84 -14.29 -16.74
N LEU A 299 6.27 -13.63 -17.74
CA LEU A 299 6.00 -14.18 -19.06
C LEU A 299 7.16 -13.79 -19.99
N VAL A 300 7.86 -14.74 -20.56
CA VAL A 300 9.05 -14.48 -21.40
C VAL A 300 8.87 -15.13 -22.76
N GLN A 301 9.04 -14.34 -23.83
CA GLN A 301 8.92 -14.87 -25.19
C GLN A 301 9.95 -15.95 -25.46
N ALA A 302 9.54 -17.02 -26.14
CA ALA A 302 10.29 -18.25 -26.28
C ALA A 302 11.73 -18.06 -26.78
N SER A 303 11.93 -17.16 -27.74
CA SER A 303 13.25 -16.89 -28.34
C SER A 303 14.27 -16.28 -27.39
N VAL A 304 13.84 -15.60 -26.31
CA VAL A 304 14.71 -14.93 -25.32
C VAL A 304 14.59 -15.53 -23.92
N HIS A 305 13.72 -16.51 -23.74
CA HIS A 305 13.40 -17.08 -22.42
C HIS A 305 14.64 -17.60 -21.66
N ASP A 306 15.46 -18.40 -22.32
CA ASP A 306 16.58 -19.05 -21.62
C ASP A 306 17.69 -18.05 -21.28
N ALA A 307 17.96 -17.10 -22.18
CA ALA A 307 18.91 -16.00 -21.94
C ALA A 307 18.43 -15.08 -20.79
N PHE A 308 17.14 -14.76 -20.74
CA PHE A 308 16.57 -13.98 -19.63
C PHE A 308 16.67 -14.76 -18.32
N ALA A 309 16.28 -16.04 -18.31
CA ALA A 309 16.31 -16.89 -17.13
C ALA A 309 17.71 -17.04 -16.55
N GLU A 310 18.74 -17.18 -17.40
CA GLU A 310 20.15 -17.26 -16.98
C GLU A 310 20.63 -15.95 -16.34
N LYS A 311 20.36 -14.81 -16.99
CA LYS A 311 20.72 -13.49 -16.46
C LYS A 311 20.02 -13.20 -15.12
N LEU A 312 18.72 -13.49 -15.04
CA LEU A 312 17.95 -13.31 -13.80
C LEU A 312 18.48 -14.22 -12.69
N ALA A 313 18.79 -15.49 -12.99
CA ALA A 313 19.34 -16.42 -12.04
C ALA A 313 20.73 -15.99 -11.50
N ALA A 314 21.60 -15.47 -12.36
CA ALA A 314 22.90 -14.93 -11.95
C ALA A 314 22.72 -13.79 -10.95
N ALA A 315 21.82 -12.85 -11.22
CA ALA A 315 21.54 -11.72 -10.34
C ALA A 315 20.92 -12.16 -9.02
N VAL A 316 19.92 -13.06 -9.04
CA VAL A 316 19.23 -13.53 -7.84
C VAL A 316 20.14 -14.31 -6.90
N ARG A 317 21.11 -15.07 -7.42
CA ARG A 317 22.11 -15.78 -6.60
C ARG A 317 23.02 -14.83 -5.81
N SER A 318 23.17 -13.58 -6.23
CA SER A 318 24.00 -12.59 -5.55
C SER A 318 23.30 -11.89 -4.38
N PHE A 319 22.00 -12.08 -4.19
CA PHE A 319 21.26 -11.42 -3.13
C PHE A 319 21.74 -11.85 -1.74
N LYS A 320 21.99 -10.85 -0.90
CA LYS A 320 22.27 -11.05 0.53
C LYS A 320 20.96 -11.11 1.31
N VAL A 321 20.66 -12.29 1.83
CA VAL A 321 19.50 -12.53 2.70
C VAL A 321 19.91 -12.40 4.17
N GLY A 322 19.14 -11.69 4.99
CA GLY A 322 19.44 -11.54 6.41
C GLY A 322 18.59 -10.47 7.10
N ASP A 323 18.96 -10.15 8.34
CA ASP A 323 18.36 -9.05 9.09
C ASP A 323 18.45 -7.75 8.30
N GLY A 324 17.33 -7.05 8.15
CA GLY A 324 17.25 -5.78 7.41
C GLY A 324 18.13 -4.66 7.98
N MET A 325 18.55 -4.75 9.23
CA MET A 325 19.52 -3.85 9.86
C MET A 325 20.97 -4.17 9.49
N GLY A 326 21.23 -5.33 8.89
CA GLY A 326 22.57 -5.76 8.46
C GLY A 326 23.03 -4.98 7.22
N GLU A 327 24.30 -4.61 7.21
CA GLU A 327 24.91 -3.91 6.07
C GLU A 327 24.83 -4.74 4.79
N GLY A 328 24.33 -4.13 3.71
CA GLY A 328 24.20 -4.74 2.39
C GLY A 328 23.09 -5.81 2.29
N THR A 329 22.26 -5.99 3.29
CA THR A 329 21.09 -6.88 3.20
C THR A 329 20.13 -6.36 2.14
N GLN A 330 19.68 -7.27 1.24
CA GLN A 330 18.77 -6.97 0.14
C GLN A 330 17.42 -7.68 0.30
N ILE A 331 17.39 -8.82 0.98
CA ILE A 331 16.18 -9.60 1.24
C ILE A 331 16.06 -9.80 2.74
N GLY A 332 15.00 -9.25 3.32
CA GLY A 332 14.61 -9.43 4.71
C GLY A 332 13.73 -10.67 4.93
N PRO A 333 13.21 -10.86 6.16
CA PRO A 333 12.28 -11.94 6.47
C PRO A 333 10.90 -11.72 5.85
N LEU A 334 10.12 -12.77 5.76
CA LEU A 334 8.67 -12.70 5.63
C LEU A 334 8.06 -12.24 6.99
N ILE A 335 6.88 -11.64 6.91
CA ILE A 335 6.30 -10.97 8.09
C ILE A 335 5.98 -11.91 9.26
N ASN A 336 5.55 -13.14 8.97
CA ASN A 336 5.16 -14.13 9.98
C ASN A 336 5.25 -15.57 9.44
N ALA A 337 5.04 -16.55 10.32
CA ALA A 337 5.11 -17.97 9.96
C ALA A 337 4.08 -18.36 8.89
N ALA A 338 2.86 -17.83 8.96
CA ALA A 338 1.83 -18.14 7.96
C ALA A 338 2.23 -17.69 6.54
N ALA A 339 2.95 -16.56 6.41
CA ALA A 339 3.50 -16.12 5.13
C ALA A 339 4.62 -17.04 4.63
N ALA A 340 5.51 -17.47 5.53
CA ALA A 340 6.59 -18.41 5.18
C ALA A 340 6.03 -19.79 4.74
N ASP A 341 5.07 -20.32 5.48
CA ASP A 341 4.40 -21.58 5.17
C ASP A 341 3.64 -21.50 3.83
N LYS A 342 2.96 -20.39 3.55
CA LYS A 342 2.28 -20.15 2.28
C LYS A 342 3.26 -20.20 1.11
N VAL A 343 4.38 -19.48 1.21
CA VAL A 343 5.40 -19.43 0.15
C VAL A 343 5.99 -20.83 -0.10
N ALA A 344 6.37 -21.54 0.96
CA ALA A 344 6.89 -22.88 0.85
C ALA A 344 5.87 -23.85 0.22
N SER A 345 4.61 -23.78 0.63
CA SER A 345 3.53 -24.58 0.07
C SER A 345 3.33 -24.32 -1.42
N LEU A 346 3.30 -23.06 -1.85
CA LEU A 346 3.13 -22.70 -3.28
C LEU A 346 4.29 -23.21 -4.14
N VAL A 347 5.53 -23.10 -3.66
CA VAL A 347 6.71 -23.62 -4.38
C VAL A 347 6.63 -25.14 -4.50
N ASN A 348 6.28 -25.85 -3.43
CA ASN A 348 6.14 -27.30 -3.45
C ASN A 348 5.01 -27.76 -4.40
N GLN A 349 3.87 -27.08 -4.38
CA GLN A 349 2.76 -27.36 -5.30
C GLN A 349 3.16 -27.10 -6.76
N ALA A 350 3.86 -26.00 -7.02
CA ALA A 350 4.36 -25.70 -8.36
C ALA A 350 5.32 -26.78 -8.88
N ALA A 351 6.25 -27.24 -8.04
CA ALA A 351 7.18 -28.31 -8.38
C ALA A 351 6.46 -29.65 -8.63
N ALA A 352 5.48 -30.00 -7.79
CA ALA A 352 4.65 -31.19 -7.99
C ALA A 352 3.83 -31.13 -9.29
N ALA A 353 3.47 -29.93 -9.75
CA ALA A 353 2.81 -29.67 -11.03
C ALA A 353 3.81 -29.51 -12.21
N GLY A 354 5.07 -29.92 -12.07
CA GLY A 354 6.05 -29.99 -13.14
C GLY A 354 7.01 -28.81 -13.28
N ALA A 355 6.87 -27.75 -12.46
CA ALA A 355 7.84 -26.67 -12.46
C ALA A 355 9.21 -27.13 -11.91
N ARG A 356 10.28 -26.54 -12.40
CA ARG A 356 11.65 -26.84 -11.97
C ARG A 356 12.24 -25.66 -11.19
N VAL A 357 12.81 -25.93 -10.04
CA VAL A 357 13.56 -24.91 -9.24
C VAL A 357 14.88 -24.64 -9.92
N LEU A 358 15.08 -23.43 -10.41
CA LEU A 358 16.34 -22.96 -11.00
C LEU A 358 17.26 -22.32 -9.94
N VAL A 359 16.66 -21.61 -8.98
CA VAL A 359 17.37 -20.96 -7.85
C VAL A 359 16.47 -21.06 -6.61
N GLY A 360 17.03 -21.25 -5.42
CA GLY A 360 16.33 -21.20 -4.13
C GLY A 360 15.40 -22.38 -3.88
N GLY A 361 14.13 -22.11 -3.63
CA GLY A 361 13.09 -23.12 -3.45
C GLY A 361 12.98 -23.68 -2.04
N GLN A 362 13.64 -23.09 -1.03
CA GLN A 362 13.65 -23.58 0.35
C GLN A 362 13.81 -22.48 1.37
N ALA A 363 13.52 -22.79 2.64
CA ALA A 363 13.80 -21.91 3.77
C ALA A 363 15.28 -21.54 3.86
N HIS A 364 15.58 -20.31 4.26
CA HIS A 364 16.95 -19.80 4.37
C HIS A 364 17.47 -19.97 5.82
N PRO A 365 18.76 -20.34 6.03
CA PRO A 365 19.32 -20.61 7.37
C PRO A 365 19.42 -19.38 8.28
N ALA A 366 19.15 -18.18 7.80
CA ALA A 366 19.15 -16.96 8.63
C ALA A 366 18.05 -16.96 9.70
N GLY A 367 17.00 -17.77 9.56
CA GLY A 367 15.94 -17.92 10.55
C GLY A 367 14.63 -18.46 9.97
N PRO A 368 13.64 -18.75 10.83
CA PRO A 368 12.41 -19.45 10.42
C PRO A 368 11.53 -18.65 9.45
N LEU A 369 11.66 -17.32 9.42
CA LEU A 369 10.89 -16.45 8.54
C LEU A 369 11.63 -16.06 7.25
N PHE A 370 12.85 -16.56 7.05
CA PHE A 370 13.62 -16.26 5.85
C PHE A 370 13.46 -17.34 4.79
N TYR A 371 13.23 -16.90 3.57
CA TYR A 371 13.09 -17.78 2.40
C TYR A 371 14.09 -17.39 1.32
N HIS A 372 14.73 -18.37 0.68
CA HIS A 372 15.63 -18.09 -0.42
C HIS A 372 14.90 -17.39 -1.57
N PRO A 373 15.45 -16.31 -2.13
CA PRO A 373 15.00 -15.79 -3.42
C PRO A 373 14.98 -16.91 -4.44
N THR A 374 13.82 -17.12 -5.07
CA THR A 374 13.51 -18.33 -5.82
C THR A 374 13.12 -17.98 -7.25
N ILE A 375 13.59 -18.82 -8.20
CA ILE A 375 13.17 -18.80 -9.59
C ILE A 375 12.68 -20.20 -9.96
N LEU A 376 11.48 -20.25 -10.54
CA LEU A 376 10.91 -21.47 -11.10
C LEU A 376 10.86 -21.37 -12.62
N THR A 377 11.21 -22.45 -13.33
CA THR A 377 11.15 -22.55 -14.79
C THR A 377 10.30 -23.74 -15.21
N GLY A 378 9.90 -23.79 -16.49
CA GLY A 378 9.02 -24.84 -16.97
C GLY A 378 7.64 -24.80 -16.31
N VAL A 379 7.21 -23.61 -15.90
CA VAL A 379 5.89 -23.39 -15.30
C VAL A 379 4.87 -23.38 -16.42
N ALA A 380 3.98 -24.36 -16.42
CA ALA A 380 2.87 -24.44 -17.37
C ALA A 380 1.81 -23.35 -17.07
N PRO A 381 1.04 -22.87 -18.06
CA PRO A 381 0.05 -21.82 -17.85
C PRO A 381 -1.06 -22.15 -16.84
N ASP A 382 -1.36 -23.43 -16.63
CA ASP A 382 -2.34 -23.95 -15.68
C ASP A 382 -1.74 -24.26 -14.28
N ASN A 383 -0.46 -23.97 -14.06
CA ASN A 383 0.19 -24.25 -12.79
C ASN A 383 -0.45 -23.44 -11.65
N PRO A 384 -0.79 -24.06 -10.50
CA PRO A 384 -1.48 -23.40 -9.39
C PRO A 384 -0.81 -22.13 -8.88
N ILE A 385 0.51 -22.03 -8.94
CA ILE A 385 1.26 -20.83 -8.47
C ILE A 385 0.92 -19.57 -9.26
N LEU A 386 0.39 -19.69 -10.48
CA LEU A 386 0.01 -18.56 -11.33
C LEU A 386 -1.39 -18.01 -10.98
N GLN A 387 -2.20 -18.77 -10.20
CA GLN A 387 -3.54 -18.35 -9.80
C GLN A 387 -3.57 -17.61 -8.46
N GLU A 388 -2.50 -17.71 -7.67
CA GLU A 388 -2.40 -17.13 -6.34
C GLU A 388 -1.47 -15.92 -6.32
N GLU A 389 -1.83 -14.89 -5.55
CA GLU A 389 -0.89 -13.83 -5.16
C GLU A 389 0.16 -14.45 -4.22
N ILE A 390 1.39 -14.64 -4.69
CA ILE A 390 2.45 -15.34 -3.95
C ILE A 390 2.83 -14.59 -2.67
N PHE A 391 3.04 -13.29 -2.77
CA PHE A 391 3.43 -12.38 -1.69
C PHE A 391 4.73 -12.80 -0.99
N GLY A 392 5.70 -13.24 -1.81
CA GLY A 392 6.98 -13.74 -1.37
C GLY A 392 8.03 -13.70 -2.50
N PRO A 393 9.31 -14.03 -2.21
CA PRO A 393 10.44 -13.85 -3.12
C PRO A 393 10.56 -14.97 -4.16
N VAL A 394 9.46 -15.30 -4.85
CA VAL A 394 9.40 -16.39 -5.83
C VAL A 394 8.97 -15.86 -7.19
N ALA A 395 9.78 -16.11 -8.21
CA ALA A 395 9.59 -15.70 -9.60
C ALA A 395 9.29 -16.90 -10.50
N PRO A 396 8.02 -17.22 -10.81
CA PRO A 396 7.69 -18.23 -11.81
C PRO A 396 7.86 -17.67 -13.22
N LEU A 397 8.65 -18.34 -14.05
CA LEU A 397 8.88 -18.02 -15.46
C LEU A 397 8.00 -18.90 -16.34
N VAL A 398 7.17 -18.25 -17.16
CA VAL A 398 6.26 -18.88 -18.13
C VAL A 398 6.73 -18.52 -19.54
N ARG A 399 6.81 -19.48 -20.43
CA ARG A 399 7.15 -19.28 -21.84
C ARG A 399 5.90 -18.94 -22.63
N PHE A 400 5.99 -18.03 -23.58
CA PHE A 400 4.95 -17.75 -24.59
C PHE A 400 5.56 -17.60 -25.97
N GLU A 401 4.77 -17.80 -27.03
CA GLU A 401 5.23 -17.71 -28.41
C GLU A 401 4.82 -16.40 -29.08
N THR A 402 3.59 -15.93 -28.88
CA THR A 402 3.02 -14.78 -29.61
C THR A 402 2.53 -13.67 -28.67
N GLU A 403 2.48 -12.42 -29.20
CA GLU A 403 1.92 -11.26 -28.48
C GLU A 403 0.49 -11.56 -27.98
N ALA A 404 -0.35 -12.17 -28.80
CA ALA A 404 -1.73 -12.50 -28.43
C ALA A 404 -1.80 -13.52 -27.28
N GLU A 405 -0.93 -14.50 -27.27
CA GLU A 405 -0.82 -15.49 -26.18
C GLU A 405 -0.39 -14.80 -24.87
N ALA A 406 0.62 -13.93 -24.92
CA ALA A 406 1.07 -13.19 -23.74
C ALA A 406 -0.06 -12.34 -23.13
N ILE A 407 -0.83 -11.64 -23.96
CA ILE A 407 -1.98 -10.83 -23.51
C ILE A 407 -3.08 -11.73 -22.93
N ALA A 408 -3.38 -12.86 -23.56
CA ALA A 408 -4.38 -13.80 -23.08
C ALA A 408 -4.00 -14.36 -21.69
N ILE A 409 -2.76 -14.84 -21.51
CA ILE A 409 -2.26 -15.31 -20.22
C ILE A 409 -2.25 -14.17 -19.20
N ALA A 410 -1.83 -12.96 -19.59
CA ALA A 410 -1.79 -11.81 -18.71
C ALA A 410 -3.17 -11.47 -18.14
N ASN A 411 -4.21 -11.47 -18.97
CA ASN A 411 -5.57 -11.07 -18.59
C ASN A 411 -6.38 -12.20 -17.93
N ASP A 412 -5.93 -13.46 -18.00
CA ASP A 412 -6.59 -14.61 -17.37
C ASP A 412 -6.38 -14.62 -15.84
N THR A 413 -7.02 -13.67 -15.19
CA THR A 413 -6.99 -13.50 -13.73
C THR A 413 -8.16 -12.61 -13.28
N PRO A 414 -8.71 -12.84 -12.07
CA PRO A 414 -9.69 -11.92 -11.49
C PRO A 414 -9.07 -10.58 -11.06
N TYR A 415 -7.75 -10.48 -11.00
CA TYR A 415 -7.03 -9.28 -10.58
C TYR A 415 -6.77 -8.33 -11.74
N GLY A 416 -6.52 -7.05 -11.41
CA GLY A 416 -6.21 -6.01 -12.39
C GLY A 416 -5.54 -4.79 -11.75
N LEU A 417 -4.52 -5.00 -10.87
CA LEU A 417 -3.83 -3.89 -10.19
C LEU A 417 -2.71 -3.32 -11.06
N ALA A 418 -1.66 -4.11 -11.29
CA ALA A 418 -0.48 -3.68 -12.04
C ALA A 418 -0.10 -4.72 -13.08
N ALA A 419 0.48 -4.26 -14.20
CA ALA A 419 1.13 -5.06 -15.22
C ALA A 419 2.43 -4.38 -15.65
N TYR A 420 3.37 -5.17 -16.17
CA TYR A 420 4.65 -4.68 -16.66
C TYR A 420 4.96 -5.35 -18.00
N PHE A 421 5.59 -4.63 -18.92
CA PHE A 421 6.16 -5.27 -20.09
C PHE A 421 7.39 -4.54 -20.62
N TYR A 422 8.25 -5.29 -21.31
CA TYR A 422 9.47 -4.82 -21.95
C TYR A 422 9.46 -5.13 -23.43
N GLY A 423 9.66 -4.13 -24.26
CA GLY A 423 9.72 -4.20 -25.72
C GLY A 423 10.07 -2.84 -26.33
N ARG A 424 10.55 -2.81 -27.58
CA ARG A 424 11.02 -1.59 -28.25
C ARG A 424 10.11 -1.15 -29.39
N ASP A 425 9.36 -2.05 -30.04
CA ASP A 425 8.45 -1.70 -31.13
C ASP A 425 7.30 -0.84 -30.60
N ILE A 426 7.24 0.41 -31.05
CA ILE A 426 6.26 1.39 -30.56
C ILE A 426 4.81 0.98 -30.86
N ALA A 427 4.56 0.30 -31.96
CA ALA A 427 3.21 -0.16 -32.31
C ALA A 427 2.78 -1.30 -31.37
N ARG A 428 3.69 -2.24 -31.05
CA ARG A 428 3.48 -3.27 -30.03
C ARG A 428 3.22 -2.64 -28.67
N VAL A 429 4.04 -1.65 -28.28
CA VAL A 429 3.90 -0.97 -26.99
C VAL A 429 2.49 -0.42 -26.79
N TRP A 430 1.93 0.27 -27.79
CA TRP A 430 0.58 0.81 -27.70
C TRP A 430 -0.48 -0.30 -27.67
N ARG A 431 -0.40 -1.28 -28.57
CA ARG A 431 -1.39 -2.36 -28.62
C ARG A 431 -1.44 -3.16 -27.32
N VAL A 432 -0.27 -3.50 -26.75
CA VAL A 432 -0.18 -4.26 -25.49
C VAL A 432 -0.70 -3.43 -24.33
N ALA A 433 -0.29 -2.16 -24.22
CA ALA A 433 -0.73 -1.28 -23.14
C ALA A 433 -2.26 -1.11 -23.09
N GLU A 434 -2.91 -0.95 -24.26
CA GLU A 434 -4.37 -0.80 -24.36
C GLU A 434 -5.14 -2.10 -24.09
N GLN A 435 -4.55 -3.27 -24.39
CA GLN A 435 -5.22 -4.56 -24.23
C GLN A 435 -5.03 -5.20 -22.84
N LEU A 436 -4.06 -4.73 -22.05
CA LEU A 436 -3.85 -5.23 -20.69
C LEU A 436 -4.94 -4.68 -19.75
N GLU A 437 -5.68 -5.59 -19.10
CA GLU A 437 -6.79 -5.27 -18.20
C GLU A 437 -6.31 -4.94 -16.78
N TYR A 438 -5.53 -3.86 -16.65
CA TYR A 438 -4.91 -3.43 -15.40
C TYR A 438 -5.10 -1.93 -15.17
N GLY A 439 -5.17 -1.52 -13.90
CA GLY A 439 -5.27 -0.11 -13.54
C GLY A 439 -3.97 0.67 -13.77
N MET A 440 -2.84 -0.04 -13.78
CA MET A 440 -1.50 0.54 -13.97
C MET A 440 -0.65 -0.36 -14.85
N VAL A 441 0.08 0.23 -15.79
CA VAL A 441 0.97 -0.51 -16.70
C VAL A 441 2.35 0.14 -16.73
N GLY A 442 3.39 -0.60 -16.33
CA GLY A 442 4.79 -0.23 -16.46
C GLY A 442 5.34 -0.64 -17.82
N ILE A 443 5.86 0.29 -18.59
CA ILE A 443 6.42 0.08 -19.92
C ILE A 443 7.91 0.32 -19.87
N ASN A 444 8.70 -0.74 -20.05
CA ASN A 444 10.16 -0.72 -19.86
C ASN A 444 10.57 -0.19 -18.48
N GLU A 445 9.74 -0.44 -17.47
CA GLU A 445 9.90 0.03 -16.10
C GLU A 445 9.38 -1.03 -15.12
N GLY A 446 10.13 -1.26 -14.02
CA GLY A 446 9.77 -2.21 -12.97
C GLY A 446 9.19 -1.58 -11.70
N ILE A 447 9.24 -0.25 -11.57
CA ILE A 447 8.71 0.51 -10.41
C ILE A 447 7.78 1.60 -10.90
N ILE A 448 6.48 1.47 -10.59
CA ILE A 448 5.44 2.38 -11.10
C ILE A 448 4.76 3.20 -9.99
N SER A 449 5.15 2.99 -8.74
CA SER A 449 4.51 3.65 -7.61
C SER A 449 5.05 5.07 -7.44
N THR A 450 4.19 6.08 -7.55
CA THR A 450 4.48 7.50 -7.35
C THR A 450 3.24 8.22 -6.83
N GLU A 451 3.41 9.33 -6.15
CA GLU A 451 2.32 10.22 -5.72
C GLU A 451 1.70 11.00 -6.89
N LEU A 452 2.44 11.12 -8.01
CA LEU A 452 2.07 11.96 -9.16
C LEU A 452 1.01 11.33 -10.06
N ALA A 453 0.90 10.00 -10.03
CA ALA A 453 0.00 9.24 -10.91
C ALA A 453 -1.07 8.49 -10.11
N PRO A 454 -2.27 8.26 -10.71
CA PRO A 454 -3.35 7.56 -10.02
C PRO A 454 -2.98 6.08 -9.81
N PHE A 455 -2.84 5.68 -8.55
CA PHE A 455 -2.58 4.31 -8.15
C PHE A 455 -3.90 3.59 -7.84
N GLY A 456 -4.11 2.42 -8.40
CA GLY A 456 -5.27 1.59 -8.08
C GLY A 456 -5.60 0.58 -9.16
N GLY A 457 -6.39 -0.42 -8.76
CA GLY A 457 -6.77 -1.55 -9.61
C GLY A 457 -8.15 -1.43 -10.22
N ILE A 458 -8.42 -2.37 -11.12
CA ILE A 458 -9.73 -2.70 -11.68
C ILE A 458 -10.06 -4.15 -11.33
N LYS A 459 -11.19 -4.67 -11.78
CA LYS A 459 -11.66 -6.03 -11.45
C LYS A 459 -11.68 -6.24 -9.91
N GLU A 460 -11.20 -7.39 -9.44
CA GLU A 460 -11.16 -7.73 -8.01
C GLU A 460 -9.95 -7.12 -7.26
N SER A 461 -9.14 -6.29 -7.93
CA SER A 461 -8.06 -5.54 -7.28
C SER A 461 -8.50 -4.23 -6.65
N GLY A 462 -9.75 -3.81 -6.83
CA GLY A 462 -10.30 -2.74 -6.00
C GLY A 462 -11.15 -1.70 -6.70
N LEU A 463 -11.39 -0.60 -5.95
CA LEU A 463 -12.23 0.53 -6.33
C LEU A 463 -11.56 1.83 -5.90
N GLY A 464 -11.68 2.87 -6.72
CA GLY A 464 -11.08 4.18 -6.46
C GLY A 464 -9.62 4.26 -6.86
N ARG A 465 -9.00 5.40 -6.58
CA ARG A 465 -7.58 5.67 -6.84
C ARG A 465 -6.94 6.38 -5.65
N GLU A 466 -5.65 6.14 -5.46
CA GLU A 466 -4.81 6.86 -4.50
C GLU A 466 -3.71 7.60 -5.24
N GLY A 467 -3.21 8.72 -4.69
CA GLY A 467 -2.28 9.60 -5.40
C GLY A 467 -2.96 10.47 -6.45
N ALA A 468 -2.19 11.29 -7.15
CA ALA A 468 -2.65 12.27 -8.13
C ALA A 468 -3.83 13.13 -7.61
N SER A 469 -4.52 13.82 -8.51
CA SER A 469 -5.77 14.56 -8.19
C SER A 469 -6.91 13.62 -7.83
N GLU A 470 -6.96 12.44 -8.46
CA GLU A 470 -7.97 11.41 -8.26
C GLU A 470 -8.03 10.97 -6.80
N GLY A 471 -6.88 10.83 -6.15
CA GLY A 471 -6.82 10.49 -4.73
C GLY A 471 -7.47 11.52 -3.81
N LEU A 472 -7.42 12.81 -4.17
CA LEU A 472 -8.13 13.86 -3.42
C LEU A 472 -9.64 13.79 -3.64
N GLU A 473 -10.09 13.54 -4.87
CA GLU A 473 -11.51 13.45 -5.23
C GLU A 473 -12.25 12.35 -4.46
N GLU A 474 -11.54 11.32 -4.04
CA GLU A 474 -12.09 10.25 -3.21
C GLU A 474 -12.56 10.72 -1.82
N TYR A 475 -12.10 11.88 -1.34
CA TYR A 475 -12.43 12.45 -0.03
C TYR A 475 -13.32 13.70 -0.11
N LEU A 476 -13.81 14.02 -1.32
CA LEU A 476 -14.63 15.21 -1.60
C LEU A 476 -16.02 14.82 -2.13
N GLU A 477 -17.03 15.57 -1.71
CA GLU A 477 -18.37 15.55 -2.29
C GLU A 477 -18.60 16.80 -3.13
N THR A 478 -19.25 16.63 -4.28
CA THR A 478 -19.64 17.75 -5.13
C THR A 478 -21.04 18.20 -4.76
N LYS A 479 -21.18 19.44 -4.29
CA LYS A 479 -22.48 20.07 -4.04
C LYS A 479 -22.86 21.02 -5.17
N TYR A 480 -24.02 20.82 -5.74
CA TYR A 480 -24.62 21.74 -6.73
C TYR A 480 -25.40 22.86 -6.05
N LEU A 481 -25.15 24.08 -6.50
CA LEU A 481 -25.85 25.29 -6.06
C LEU A 481 -26.60 25.91 -7.24
N CYS A 482 -27.86 26.18 -7.08
CA CYS A 482 -28.67 26.89 -8.06
C CYS A 482 -29.16 28.21 -7.43
N PHE A 483 -28.69 29.31 -7.97
CA PHE A 483 -29.12 30.65 -7.57
C PHE A 483 -30.24 31.09 -8.51
N GLY A 484 -31.41 31.39 -7.95
CA GLY A 484 -32.56 31.93 -8.67
C GLY A 484 -32.72 33.42 -8.46
N SER A 485 -33.49 34.06 -9.34
CA SER A 485 -33.86 35.47 -9.24
C SER A 485 -32.64 36.43 -9.24
N ILE A 486 -31.57 36.05 -9.95
CA ILE A 486 -30.41 36.91 -10.18
C ILE A 486 -30.60 37.53 -11.58
N ALA A 487 -31.38 38.61 -11.63
CA ALA A 487 -31.55 39.41 -12.84
C ALA A 487 -30.56 40.56 -12.85
#